data_44553774520ade2e18c9fdfe68d786ab
#
_entry.id   44553774520ade2e18c9fdfe68d786ab
#
_cell.length_a   1.000
_cell.length_b   1.000
_cell.length_c   1.000
_cell.angle_alpha   90.00
_cell.angle_beta   90.00
_cell.angle_gamma   90.00
#
_symmetry.space_group_name_H-M   'P 1'
#
loop_
_entity.id
_entity.type
_entity.pdbx_description
1 polymer ?
#
loop_
_entity_poly.entity_id
_entity_poly.type
_entity_poly.pdbx_seq_one_letter_code
_entity_poly.pdbx_strand_id
1 'polypeptide(L)'
;MGDQWGSEQSRSVAVQHVIQVEDFEPFIGSEAIKRIQAKAQTLQDIHVVNFNSTYYGGGVAEILSSLSLLMNRLGIKTEWRVIQGTPDFFSITKKMHNALQGGHINLTELKSQIYEAVIDENAVRNYLDHDYVIVHDPQPLALIERYRKRSAWIWRCHIELSRPHPELWAYLSRFIEKYDAAILSCPEYAQRITPPQLFFMPAINPFSIKNRRLSDAEMDERLLHYRIPTDLPLIVQVSRFDPWKDPQGVVEAFRQARKEVEATLVLLGNFATDDPEGAAIYESLVGCREERILVLPYGDDSALVNTLQTRAAAVVQKSIREGFGLTVTEAMWKGTPVIGANVGGIRYQIENGVNGFLVSTIEETAARMVQLVKDVGLRTRIGQQARETVRRRFLLTRYLEQYLDLFGAFEAVFRLRYFPGASV
;
A
#
# COMPACT_ATOMS: atom_id res chain seq x y z
N MET A 1 -2.21 -61.95 0.43
CA MET A 1 -3.62 -62.09 0.73
C MET A 1 -4.08 -60.77 1.28
N GLY A 2 -5.03 -60.15 0.62
CA GLY A 2 -5.80 -58.99 1.14
C GLY A 2 -5.20 -57.62 0.82
N ASP A 3 -5.47 -57.15 -0.41
CA ASP A 3 -5.33 -55.77 -0.83
C ASP A 3 -6.16 -54.82 0.06
N GLN A 4 -5.52 -53.78 0.58
CA GLN A 4 -6.17 -52.56 1.02
C GLN A 4 -5.40 -51.35 0.51
N TRP A 5 -5.67 -50.97 -0.72
CA TRP A 5 -5.39 -49.64 -1.23
C TRP A 5 -6.60 -48.79 -0.90
N GLY A 6 -6.49 -48.06 0.21
CA GLY A 6 -7.48 -47.09 0.64
C GLY A 6 -7.52 -45.88 -0.30
N SER A 7 -8.73 -45.57 -0.69
CA SER A 7 -9.23 -44.46 -1.48
C SER A 7 -8.41 -43.18 -1.42
N GLU A 8 -7.85 -42.78 -2.56
CA GLU A 8 -7.46 -41.40 -2.85
C GLU A 8 -8.67 -40.49 -2.73
N GLN A 9 -8.74 -39.74 -1.65
CA GLN A 9 -9.58 -38.57 -1.61
C GLN A 9 -9.04 -37.57 -2.64
N SER A 10 -9.74 -37.49 -3.77
CA SER A 10 -9.57 -36.43 -4.76
C SER A 10 -9.72 -35.09 -4.05
N ARG A 11 -8.58 -34.44 -3.72
CA ARG A 11 -8.56 -33.02 -3.37
C ARG A 11 -9.03 -32.27 -4.61
N SER A 12 -10.27 -31.87 -4.60
CA SER A 12 -10.79 -30.91 -5.59
C SER A 12 -9.89 -29.68 -5.47
N VAL A 13 -9.09 -29.44 -6.51
CA VAL A 13 -8.39 -28.17 -6.69
C VAL A 13 -9.51 -27.15 -6.85
N ALA A 14 -9.82 -26.43 -5.79
CA ALA A 14 -10.73 -25.31 -5.86
C ALA A 14 -10.12 -24.33 -6.89
N VAL A 15 -10.79 -24.20 -8.03
CA VAL A 15 -10.41 -23.22 -9.05
C VAL A 15 -10.49 -21.87 -8.36
N GLN A 16 -9.32 -21.28 -8.08
CA GLN A 16 -9.29 -19.95 -7.48
C GLN A 16 -10.00 -19.00 -8.44
N HIS A 17 -11.10 -18.42 -7.98
CA HIS A 17 -11.82 -17.41 -8.75
C HIS A 17 -10.89 -16.22 -8.97
N VAL A 18 -10.58 -15.96 -10.26
CA VAL A 18 -9.76 -14.81 -10.64
C VAL A 18 -10.67 -13.59 -10.67
N ILE A 19 -10.34 -12.61 -9.85
CA ILE A 19 -11.09 -11.35 -9.69
C ILE A 19 -11.40 -10.70 -11.04
N GLN A 20 -12.64 -10.23 -11.20
CA GLN A 20 -13.16 -9.48 -12.33
C GLN A 20 -13.79 -8.17 -11.85
N VAL A 21 -13.99 -7.22 -12.75
CA VAL A 21 -14.60 -5.93 -12.37
C VAL A 21 -16.04 -6.10 -11.91
N GLU A 22 -16.75 -7.08 -12.43
CA GLU A 22 -18.13 -7.43 -12.08
C GLU A 22 -18.27 -7.87 -10.62
N ASP A 23 -17.24 -8.48 -10.03
CA ASP A 23 -17.24 -8.89 -8.62
C ASP A 23 -17.43 -7.69 -7.68
N PHE A 24 -17.10 -6.49 -8.14
CA PHE A 24 -17.27 -5.26 -7.36
C PHE A 24 -18.68 -4.67 -7.40
N GLU A 25 -19.59 -5.20 -8.25
CA GLU A 25 -20.94 -4.65 -8.39
C GLU A 25 -21.67 -4.47 -7.05
N PRO A 26 -21.59 -5.41 -6.08
CA PRO A 26 -22.24 -5.25 -4.77
C PRO A 26 -21.75 -4.03 -3.97
N PHE A 27 -20.56 -3.52 -4.29
CA PHE A 27 -19.96 -2.37 -3.59
C PHE A 27 -20.16 -1.05 -4.33
N ILE A 28 -20.10 -1.05 -5.67
CA ILE A 28 -20.08 0.19 -6.47
C ILE A 28 -21.30 0.37 -7.40
N GLY A 29 -22.12 -0.68 -7.54
CA GLY A 29 -23.31 -0.67 -8.40
C GLY A 29 -23.03 -0.93 -9.88
N SER A 30 -24.06 -1.38 -10.61
CA SER A 30 -23.98 -1.77 -12.02
C SER A 30 -23.57 -0.61 -12.94
N GLU A 31 -24.01 0.61 -12.67
CA GLU A 31 -23.67 1.78 -13.49
C GLU A 31 -22.17 2.11 -13.47
N ALA A 32 -21.52 1.94 -12.32
CA ALA A 32 -20.07 2.11 -12.22
C ALA A 32 -19.31 1.01 -12.99
N ILE A 33 -19.81 -0.23 -12.93
CA ILE A 33 -19.25 -1.35 -13.72
C ILE A 33 -19.32 -1.04 -15.22
N LYS A 34 -20.51 -0.68 -15.74
CA LYS A 34 -20.70 -0.33 -17.15
C LYS A 34 -19.79 0.81 -17.59
N ARG A 35 -19.63 1.83 -16.77
CA ARG A 35 -18.75 2.97 -17.05
C ARG A 35 -17.29 2.54 -17.17
N ILE A 36 -16.80 1.70 -16.23
CA ILE A 36 -15.44 1.16 -16.27
C ILE A 36 -15.23 0.32 -17.55
N GLN A 37 -16.16 -0.57 -17.87
CA GLN A 37 -16.11 -1.41 -19.07
C GLN A 37 -16.09 -0.56 -20.34
N ALA A 38 -16.95 0.45 -20.44
CA ALA A 38 -17.00 1.35 -21.58
C ALA A 38 -15.67 2.10 -21.79
N LYS A 39 -15.06 2.60 -20.72
CA LYS A 39 -13.72 3.23 -20.76
C LYS A 39 -12.66 2.23 -21.23
N ALA A 40 -12.64 1.03 -20.68
CA ALA A 40 -11.68 -0.01 -21.04
C ALA A 40 -11.82 -0.45 -22.51
N GLN A 41 -13.04 -0.48 -23.03
CA GLN A 41 -13.31 -0.86 -24.42
C GLN A 41 -12.63 0.08 -25.43
N THR A 42 -12.44 1.35 -25.12
CA THR A 42 -11.73 2.32 -25.96
C THR A 42 -10.20 2.17 -25.91
N LEU A 43 -9.68 1.33 -25.03
CA LEU A 43 -8.27 1.16 -24.70
C LEU A 43 -7.75 -0.29 -24.90
N GLN A 44 -8.49 -1.13 -25.63
CA GLN A 44 -8.18 -2.56 -25.75
C GLN A 44 -6.86 -2.88 -26.45
N ASP A 45 -6.39 -2.01 -27.33
CA ASP A 45 -5.17 -2.22 -28.11
C ASP A 45 -3.90 -1.67 -27.44
N ILE A 46 -4.03 -1.00 -26.28
CA ILE A 46 -2.87 -0.44 -25.61
C ILE A 46 -2.10 -1.49 -24.80
N HIS A 47 -0.78 -1.32 -24.79
CA HIS A 47 0.17 -2.10 -24.02
C HIS A 47 0.75 -1.25 -22.89
N VAL A 48 0.61 -1.72 -21.65
CA VAL A 48 1.09 -1.04 -20.44
C VAL A 48 2.12 -1.91 -19.74
N VAL A 49 3.24 -1.33 -19.32
CA VAL A 49 4.17 -1.98 -18.41
C VAL A 49 4.30 -1.19 -17.11
N ASN A 50 4.19 -1.89 -15.99
CA ASN A 50 4.54 -1.39 -14.66
C ASN A 50 5.93 -1.89 -14.28
N PHE A 51 6.83 -1.00 -13.90
CA PHE A 51 8.19 -1.32 -13.51
C PHE A 51 8.45 -0.88 -12.07
N ASN A 52 8.67 -1.82 -11.15
CA ASN A 52 8.95 -1.52 -9.73
C ASN A 52 10.14 -2.32 -9.17
N SER A 53 10.33 -2.32 -7.85
CA SER A 53 11.47 -2.94 -7.20
C SER A 53 11.26 -4.37 -6.70
N THR A 54 10.01 -4.86 -6.58
CA THR A 54 9.73 -6.19 -6.03
C THR A 54 8.37 -6.72 -6.44
N TYR A 55 8.24 -8.04 -6.56
CA TYR A 55 6.95 -8.73 -6.72
C TYR A 55 6.25 -9.02 -5.38
N TYR A 56 6.96 -8.93 -4.27
CA TYR A 56 6.46 -9.37 -2.96
C TYR A 56 6.67 -8.30 -1.89
N GLY A 57 5.77 -8.29 -0.92
CA GLY A 57 5.85 -7.41 0.23
C GLY A 57 5.46 -5.97 -0.07
N GLY A 58 4.75 -5.35 0.88
CA GLY A 58 4.34 -3.96 0.82
C GLY A 58 3.13 -3.67 -0.08
N GLY A 59 2.57 -2.49 0.13
CA GLY A 59 1.31 -2.08 -0.50
C GLY A 59 1.38 -1.90 -2.02
N VAL A 60 2.55 -1.56 -2.57
CA VAL A 60 2.72 -1.36 -4.02
C VAL A 60 2.55 -2.69 -4.76
N ALA A 61 3.21 -3.75 -4.30
CA ALA A 61 3.10 -5.07 -4.89
C ALA A 61 1.65 -5.62 -4.80
N GLU A 62 0.96 -5.39 -3.69
CA GLU A 62 -0.45 -5.79 -3.52
C GLU A 62 -1.38 -5.07 -4.49
N ILE A 63 -1.17 -3.78 -4.71
CA ILE A 63 -1.96 -3.00 -5.68
C ILE A 63 -1.66 -3.48 -7.09
N LEU A 64 -0.40 -3.60 -7.48
CA LEU A 64 0.00 -3.94 -8.84
C LEU A 64 -0.46 -5.34 -9.24
N SER A 65 -0.38 -6.33 -8.33
CA SER A 65 -0.86 -7.68 -8.60
C SER A 65 -2.34 -7.71 -8.96
N SER A 66 -3.16 -6.98 -8.21
CA SER A 66 -4.61 -6.93 -8.43
C SER A 66 -4.98 -6.01 -9.61
N LEU A 67 -4.32 -4.87 -9.76
CA LEU A 67 -4.57 -3.90 -10.83
C LEU A 67 -4.25 -4.48 -12.20
N SER A 68 -3.07 -5.12 -12.35
CA SER A 68 -2.65 -5.76 -13.60
C SER A 68 -3.60 -6.87 -14.02
N LEU A 69 -4.10 -7.67 -13.06
CA LEU A 69 -5.11 -8.69 -13.34
C LEU A 69 -6.41 -8.08 -13.86
N LEU A 70 -6.92 -7.03 -13.22
CA LEU A 70 -8.16 -6.37 -13.66
C LEU A 70 -8.01 -5.71 -15.03
N MET A 71 -6.89 -5.04 -15.29
CA MET A 71 -6.61 -4.44 -16.61
C MET A 71 -6.58 -5.50 -17.69
N ASN A 72 -5.86 -6.61 -17.48
CA ASN A 72 -5.80 -7.72 -18.44
C ASN A 72 -7.18 -8.36 -18.67
N ARG A 73 -8.02 -8.48 -17.63
CA ARG A 73 -9.40 -8.97 -17.76
C ARG A 73 -10.30 -8.03 -18.57
N LEU A 74 -10.01 -6.75 -18.53
CA LEU A 74 -10.71 -5.74 -19.34
C LEU A 74 -10.15 -5.61 -20.77
N GLY A 75 -9.17 -6.43 -21.17
CA GLY A 75 -8.57 -6.43 -22.50
C GLY A 75 -7.40 -5.46 -22.69
N ILE A 76 -6.96 -4.78 -21.61
CA ILE A 76 -5.78 -3.91 -21.64
C ILE A 76 -4.54 -4.74 -21.32
N LYS A 77 -3.67 -4.93 -22.29
CA LYS A 77 -2.46 -5.74 -22.12
C LYS A 77 -1.51 -5.09 -21.13
N THR A 78 -1.43 -5.65 -19.93
CA THR A 78 -0.67 -5.07 -18.82
C THR A 78 0.39 -6.05 -18.32
N GLU A 79 1.64 -5.63 -18.37
CA GLU A 79 2.79 -6.34 -17.83
C GLU A 79 3.25 -5.73 -16.52
N TRP A 80 3.87 -6.54 -15.68
CA TRP A 80 4.53 -6.12 -14.46
C TRP A 80 5.95 -6.69 -14.41
N ARG A 81 6.94 -5.82 -14.38
CA ARG A 81 8.35 -6.13 -14.36
C ARG A 81 9.01 -5.58 -13.10
N VAL A 82 10.09 -6.22 -12.69
CA VAL A 82 10.83 -5.85 -11.48
C VAL A 82 12.28 -5.64 -11.83
N ILE A 83 12.86 -4.55 -11.27
CA ILE A 83 14.29 -4.28 -11.40
C ILE A 83 15.10 -5.36 -10.67
N GLN A 84 16.12 -5.87 -11.33
CA GLN A 84 17.10 -6.77 -10.75
C GLN A 84 18.31 -5.96 -10.29
N GLY A 85 18.67 -6.08 -9.03
CA GLY A 85 19.76 -5.31 -8.45
C GLY A 85 20.60 -6.13 -7.46
N THR A 86 21.77 -5.59 -7.14
CA THR A 86 22.65 -6.12 -6.10
C THR A 86 22.19 -5.69 -4.70
N PRO A 87 22.67 -6.33 -3.61
CA PRO A 87 22.40 -5.86 -2.26
C PRO A 87 22.83 -4.40 -2.03
N ASP A 88 23.96 -3.97 -2.62
CA ASP A 88 24.43 -2.58 -2.53
C ASP A 88 23.45 -1.61 -3.18
N PHE A 89 22.92 -1.95 -4.35
CA PHE A 89 21.90 -1.16 -5.03
C PHE A 89 20.65 -0.99 -4.14
N PHE A 90 20.15 -2.07 -3.55
CA PHE A 90 18.98 -2.00 -2.68
C PHE A 90 19.26 -1.24 -1.38
N SER A 91 20.48 -1.36 -0.82
CA SER A 91 20.91 -0.55 0.33
C SER A 91 20.94 0.95 0.00
N ILE A 92 21.46 1.32 -1.19
CA ILE A 92 21.49 2.70 -1.65
C ILE A 92 20.07 3.23 -1.87
N THR A 93 19.24 2.48 -2.59
CA THR A 93 17.87 2.92 -2.91
C THR A 93 16.94 2.94 -1.70
N LYS A 94 17.20 2.11 -0.65
CA LYS A 94 16.53 2.23 0.65
C LYS A 94 16.88 3.57 1.32
N LYS A 95 18.15 3.99 1.28
CA LYS A 95 18.57 5.31 1.78
C LYS A 95 17.95 6.45 0.96
N MET A 96 17.82 6.29 -0.37
CA MET A 96 17.09 7.24 -1.21
C MET A 96 15.61 7.32 -0.79
N HIS A 97 14.96 6.18 -0.56
CA HIS A 97 13.58 6.13 -0.06
C HIS A 97 13.42 6.91 1.25
N ASN A 98 14.28 6.66 2.23
CA ASN A 98 14.24 7.35 3.52
C ASN A 98 14.52 8.87 3.36
N ALA A 99 15.42 9.25 2.47
CA ALA A 99 15.76 10.65 2.21
C ALA A 99 14.65 11.39 1.42
N LEU A 100 13.89 10.71 0.59
CA LEU A 100 12.66 11.28 0.00
C LEU A 100 11.62 11.63 1.08
N GLN A 101 11.61 10.89 2.20
CA GLN A 101 10.80 11.20 3.38
C GLN A 101 11.46 12.23 4.32
N GLY A 102 12.58 12.86 3.91
CA GLY A 102 13.31 13.87 4.69
C GLY A 102 14.39 13.29 5.61
N GLY A 103 14.72 12.01 5.50
CA GLY A 103 15.87 11.42 6.15
C GLY A 103 17.19 11.93 5.56
N HIS A 104 18.29 11.71 6.30
CA HIS A 104 19.61 12.09 5.84
C HIS A 104 20.15 11.07 4.81
N ILE A 105 20.83 11.58 3.77
CA ILE A 105 21.58 10.75 2.81
C ILE A 105 22.91 11.42 2.49
N ASN A 106 23.96 10.62 2.40
CA ASN A 106 25.21 10.99 1.77
C ASN A 106 25.30 10.26 0.42
N LEU A 107 24.86 10.94 -0.65
CA LEU A 107 24.89 10.41 -2.01
C LEU A 107 26.25 10.71 -2.64
N THR A 108 27.22 9.82 -2.39
CA THR A 108 28.55 9.93 -3.02
C THR A 108 28.49 9.56 -4.51
N GLU A 109 29.48 10.01 -5.27
CA GLU A 109 29.63 9.66 -6.69
C GLU A 109 29.64 8.15 -6.90
N LEU A 110 30.35 7.38 -6.06
CA LEU A 110 30.37 5.92 -6.13
C LEU A 110 28.95 5.33 -5.98
N LYS A 111 28.13 5.84 -5.05
CA LYS A 111 26.75 5.36 -4.87
C LYS A 111 25.88 5.65 -6.08
N SER A 112 26.06 6.83 -6.70
CA SER A 112 25.36 7.17 -7.93
C SER A 112 25.78 6.27 -9.08
N GLN A 113 27.08 5.96 -9.21
CA GLN A 113 27.61 5.04 -10.21
C GLN A 113 27.07 3.62 -10.03
N ILE A 114 27.01 3.10 -8.80
CA ILE A 114 26.39 1.78 -8.50
C ILE A 114 24.92 1.77 -8.91
N TYR A 115 24.18 2.82 -8.56
CA TYR A 115 22.77 2.95 -8.94
C TYR A 115 22.60 2.96 -10.45
N GLU A 116 23.36 3.79 -11.17
CA GLU A 116 23.26 3.93 -12.62
C GLU A 116 23.74 2.66 -13.35
N ALA A 117 24.77 1.94 -12.86
CA ALA A 117 25.22 0.69 -13.45
C ALA A 117 24.13 -0.40 -13.41
N VAL A 118 23.39 -0.50 -12.32
CA VAL A 118 22.24 -1.44 -12.24
C VAL A 118 21.12 -1.01 -13.19
N ILE A 119 20.89 0.28 -13.37
CA ILE A 119 19.95 0.79 -14.38
C ILE A 119 20.38 0.39 -15.78
N ASP A 120 21.67 0.50 -16.11
CA ASP A 120 22.22 0.12 -17.42
C ASP A 120 22.00 -1.38 -17.69
N GLU A 121 22.30 -2.25 -16.73
CA GLU A 121 22.07 -3.69 -16.84
C GLU A 121 20.58 -4.03 -17.06
N ASN A 122 19.68 -3.36 -16.33
CA ASN A 122 18.24 -3.58 -16.47
C ASN A 122 17.72 -3.07 -17.82
N ALA A 123 18.26 -1.97 -18.34
CA ALA A 123 17.89 -1.46 -19.65
C ALA A 123 18.25 -2.45 -20.78
N VAL A 124 19.40 -3.11 -20.68
CA VAL A 124 19.81 -4.14 -21.64
C VAL A 124 18.91 -5.38 -21.58
N ARG A 125 18.47 -5.76 -20.39
CA ARG A 125 17.66 -6.97 -20.17
C ARG A 125 16.18 -6.80 -20.49
N ASN A 126 15.69 -5.55 -20.52
CA ASN A 126 14.27 -5.27 -20.69
C ASN A 126 14.04 -4.52 -22.01
N TYR A 127 13.42 -5.18 -22.96
CA TYR A 127 12.88 -4.52 -24.15
C TYR A 127 11.55 -3.86 -23.79
N LEU A 128 11.44 -2.54 -23.98
CA LEU A 128 10.23 -1.77 -23.68
C LEU A 128 9.64 -1.24 -25.00
N ASP A 129 8.66 -1.98 -25.54
CA ASP A 129 7.86 -1.63 -26.71
C ASP A 129 6.38 -1.54 -26.32
N HIS A 130 6.10 -0.62 -25.37
CA HIS A 130 4.80 -0.44 -24.76
C HIS A 130 4.32 0.98 -25.03
N ASP A 131 3.00 1.17 -25.13
CA ASP A 131 2.40 2.50 -25.28
C ASP A 131 2.54 3.33 -24.00
N TYR A 132 2.52 2.65 -22.85
CA TYR A 132 2.66 3.28 -21.55
C TYR A 132 3.69 2.54 -20.70
N VAL A 133 4.67 3.28 -20.20
CA VAL A 133 5.68 2.81 -19.25
C VAL A 133 5.47 3.52 -17.91
N ILE A 134 5.01 2.79 -16.90
CA ILE A 134 4.78 3.31 -15.55
C ILE A 134 5.91 2.85 -14.64
N VAL A 135 6.70 3.79 -14.17
CA VAL A 135 7.87 3.55 -13.32
C VAL A 135 7.54 3.92 -11.89
N HIS A 136 7.68 2.96 -10.98
CA HIS A 136 7.28 3.11 -9.57
C HIS A 136 8.48 3.41 -8.68
N ASP A 137 8.38 4.51 -7.92
CA ASP A 137 9.35 4.94 -6.91
C ASP A 137 10.76 5.25 -7.47
N PRO A 138 11.80 5.46 -6.65
CA PRO A 138 13.10 5.89 -7.14
C PRO A 138 13.95 4.75 -7.71
N GLN A 139 13.68 3.46 -7.39
CA GLN A 139 14.57 2.37 -7.77
C GLN A 139 14.77 2.27 -9.29
N PRO A 140 13.71 2.19 -10.13
CA PRO A 140 13.83 2.14 -11.58
C PRO A 140 13.79 3.52 -12.25
N LEU A 141 13.77 4.63 -11.50
CA LEU A 141 13.47 5.97 -12.02
C LEU A 141 14.39 6.39 -13.19
N ALA A 142 15.68 6.08 -13.12
CA ALA A 142 16.64 6.50 -14.12
C ALA A 142 16.58 5.68 -15.43
N LEU A 143 15.76 4.63 -15.51
CA LEU A 143 15.55 3.85 -16.75
C LEU A 143 15.19 4.73 -17.94
N ILE A 144 14.45 5.82 -17.73
CA ILE A 144 14.03 6.74 -18.80
C ILE A 144 15.21 7.31 -19.60
N GLU A 145 16.41 7.40 -19.03
CA GLU A 145 17.61 7.88 -19.73
C GLU A 145 18.22 6.86 -20.68
N ARG A 146 17.87 5.58 -20.51
CA ARG A 146 18.48 4.48 -21.27
C ARG A 146 17.66 4.06 -22.48
N TYR A 147 16.48 4.66 -22.67
CA TYR A 147 15.61 4.37 -23.81
C TYR A 147 15.40 5.61 -24.68
N ARG A 148 15.35 5.39 -25.99
CA ARG A 148 14.80 6.39 -26.89
C ARG A 148 13.29 6.40 -26.70
N LYS A 149 12.80 7.44 -26.04
CA LYS A 149 11.38 7.59 -25.71
C LYS A 149 10.50 7.60 -26.98
N ARG A 150 9.61 6.62 -27.09
CA ARG A 150 8.63 6.47 -28.17
C ARG A 150 7.20 6.33 -27.67
N SER A 151 7.02 6.27 -26.35
CA SER A 151 5.79 6.02 -25.63
C SER A 151 5.62 7.01 -24.49
N ALA A 152 4.44 7.02 -23.84
CA ALA A 152 4.22 7.82 -22.67
C ALA A 152 4.89 7.18 -21.44
N TRP A 153 5.76 7.95 -20.78
CA TRP A 153 6.44 7.53 -19.55
C TRP A 153 5.86 8.27 -18.36
N ILE A 154 5.41 7.52 -17.35
CA ILE A 154 4.73 8.05 -16.18
C ILE A 154 5.52 7.61 -14.93
N TRP A 155 5.94 8.57 -14.11
CA TRP A 155 6.52 8.27 -12.81
C TRP A 155 5.43 8.18 -11.76
N ARG A 156 5.32 7.04 -11.08
CA ARG A 156 4.42 6.84 -9.95
C ARG A 156 5.20 6.80 -8.64
N CYS A 157 5.11 7.82 -7.82
CA CYS A 157 5.72 7.85 -6.51
C CYS A 157 4.70 7.50 -5.42
N HIS A 158 5.02 6.48 -4.61
CA HIS A 158 4.22 6.05 -3.47
C HIS A 158 4.72 6.59 -2.13
N ILE A 159 5.90 7.23 -2.16
CA ILE A 159 6.63 7.70 -0.99
C ILE A 159 6.07 9.05 -0.53
N GLU A 160 6.19 9.34 0.74
CA GLU A 160 5.92 10.64 1.34
C GLU A 160 6.97 11.64 0.82
N LEU A 161 6.52 12.70 0.13
CA LEU A 161 7.38 13.68 -0.55
C LEU A 161 7.20 15.10 -0.03
N SER A 162 6.62 15.32 1.13
CA SER A 162 6.34 16.69 1.60
C SER A 162 7.63 17.51 1.80
N ARG A 163 8.73 16.85 2.18
CA ARG A 163 10.03 17.48 2.44
C ARG A 163 11.19 16.57 2.07
N PRO A 164 11.43 16.29 0.78
CA PRO A 164 12.55 15.47 0.35
C PRO A 164 13.89 16.13 0.67
N HIS A 165 14.93 15.31 0.90
CA HIS A 165 16.30 15.81 1.09
C HIS A 165 16.78 16.58 -0.16
N PRO A 166 17.23 17.83 -0.04
CA PRO A 166 17.47 18.69 -1.20
C PRO A 166 18.47 18.15 -2.22
N GLU A 167 19.60 17.58 -1.77
CA GLU A 167 20.61 17.02 -2.68
C GLU A 167 20.09 15.80 -3.43
N LEU A 168 19.40 14.91 -2.74
CA LEU A 168 18.76 13.77 -3.40
C LEU A 168 17.70 14.22 -4.40
N TRP A 169 16.87 15.18 -4.01
CA TRP A 169 15.83 15.70 -4.89
C TRP A 169 16.44 16.31 -6.16
N ALA A 170 17.50 17.11 -6.03
CA ALA A 170 18.22 17.66 -7.18
C ALA A 170 18.80 16.57 -8.10
N TYR A 171 19.27 15.46 -7.52
CA TYR A 171 19.76 14.31 -8.30
C TYR A 171 18.62 13.58 -9.02
N LEU A 172 17.51 13.30 -8.36
CA LEU A 172 16.40 12.54 -8.94
C LEU A 172 15.54 13.36 -9.89
N SER A 173 15.36 14.66 -9.64
CA SER A 173 14.53 15.53 -10.48
C SER A 173 15.04 15.60 -11.93
N ARG A 174 16.35 15.48 -12.19
CA ARG A 174 16.90 15.43 -13.55
C ARG A 174 16.33 14.27 -14.39
N PHE A 175 15.93 13.16 -13.75
CA PHE A 175 15.25 12.05 -14.41
C PHE A 175 13.75 12.32 -14.52
N ILE A 176 13.14 12.83 -13.43
CA ILE A 176 11.69 13.10 -13.35
C ILE A 176 11.28 14.10 -14.43
N GLU A 177 12.09 15.10 -14.72
CA GLU A 177 11.82 16.10 -15.77
C GLU A 177 11.67 15.52 -17.19
N LYS A 178 12.09 14.26 -17.41
CA LYS A 178 11.96 13.56 -18.70
C LYS A 178 10.66 12.77 -18.85
N TYR A 179 9.90 12.59 -17.75
CA TYR A 179 8.61 11.91 -17.77
C TYR A 179 7.52 12.80 -18.35
N ASP A 180 6.45 12.18 -18.86
CA ASP A 180 5.28 12.89 -19.41
C ASP A 180 4.28 13.30 -18.34
N ALA A 181 4.27 12.57 -17.22
CA ALA A 181 3.47 12.87 -16.04
C ALA A 181 4.09 12.26 -14.79
N ALA A 182 3.75 12.81 -13.64
CA ALA A 182 4.03 12.24 -12.33
C ALA A 182 2.70 11.96 -11.59
N ILE A 183 2.57 10.77 -11.01
CA ILE A 183 1.44 10.41 -10.17
C ILE A 183 1.91 10.34 -8.72
N LEU A 184 1.32 11.14 -7.85
CA LEU A 184 1.59 11.20 -6.42
C LEU A 184 0.37 10.74 -5.62
N SER A 185 0.55 10.39 -4.35
CA SER A 185 -0.56 9.87 -3.54
C SER A 185 -1.52 10.96 -3.09
N CYS A 186 -1.06 12.17 -2.82
CA CYS A 186 -1.89 13.30 -2.40
C CYS A 186 -1.27 14.65 -2.78
N PRO A 187 -2.06 15.75 -2.80
CA PRO A 187 -1.61 17.07 -3.23
C PRO A 187 -0.44 17.64 -2.40
N GLU A 188 -0.35 17.26 -1.13
CA GLU A 188 0.74 17.71 -0.24
C GLU A 188 2.13 17.28 -0.70
N TYR A 189 2.20 16.22 -1.54
CA TYR A 189 3.46 15.70 -2.09
C TYR A 189 3.88 16.38 -3.38
N ALA A 190 3.09 17.35 -3.88
CA ALA A 190 3.44 18.10 -5.08
C ALA A 190 4.80 18.78 -4.95
N GLN A 191 5.59 18.70 -6.01
CA GLN A 191 6.92 19.24 -6.10
C GLN A 191 7.03 20.25 -7.27
N ARG A 192 8.09 21.05 -7.28
CA ARG A 192 8.38 21.93 -8.42
C ARG A 192 9.06 21.12 -9.52
N ILE A 193 8.25 20.56 -10.42
CA ILE A 193 8.67 19.81 -11.61
C ILE A 193 7.84 20.25 -12.81
N THR A 194 8.40 20.10 -14.02
CA THR A 194 7.71 20.46 -15.27
C THR A 194 6.59 19.49 -15.65
N PRO A 195 6.74 18.16 -15.49
CA PRO A 195 5.67 17.22 -15.80
C PRO A 195 4.39 17.48 -15.00
N PRO A 196 3.20 17.39 -15.61
CA PRO A 196 1.95 17.50 -14.89
C PRO A 196 1.85 16.46 -13.77
N GLN A 197 1.34 16.90 -12.62
CA GLN A 197 1.22 16.09 -11.43
C GLN A 197 -0.24 15.69 -11.18
N LEU A 198 -0.48 14.41 -11.08
CA LEU A 198 -1.77 13.79 -10.83
C LEU A 198 -1.78 13.16 -9.43
N PHE A 199 -2.93 13.12 -8.78
CA PHE A 199 -3.04 12.64 -7.41
C PHE A 199 -3.95 11.41 -7.34
N PHE A 200 -3.33 10.21 -7.30
CA PHE A 200 -4.02 8.94 -7.20
C PHE A 200 -3.77 8.33 -5.83
N MET A 201 -4.75 8.44 -4.95
CA MET A 201 -4.67 7.79 -3.64
C MET A 201 -4.67 6.27 -3.83
N PRO A 202 -3.79 5.53 -3.16
CA PRO A 202 -3.82 4.08 -3.15
C PRO A 202 -5.19 3.49 -2.80
N ALA A 203 -5.38 2.22 -3.12
CA ALA A 203 -6.65 1.53 -2.95
C ALA A 203 -6.42 0.09 -2.52
N ILE A 204 -7.46 -0.55 -1.98
CA ILE A 204 -7.43 -1.95 -1.57
C ILE A 204 -8.26 -2.83 -2.50
N ASN A 205 -7.85 -4.09 -2.60
CA ASN A 205 -8.67 -5.16 -3.16
C ASN A 205 -9.48 -5.81 -2.03
N PRO A 206 -10.83 -5.66 -2.01
CA PRO A 206 -11.68 -6.22 -0.96
C PRO A 206 -11.74 -7.76 -0.95
N PHE A 207 -11.29 -8.41 -2.03
CA PHE A 207 -11.32 -9.87 -2.18
C PHE A 207 -9.98 -10.54 -1.82
N SER A 208 -8.92 -9.77 -1.56
CA SER A 208 -7.65 -10.34 -1.11
C SER A 208 -7.81 -11.04 0.25
N ILE A 209 -6.94 -12.01 0.55
CA ILE A 209 -6.95 -12.70 1.86
C ILE A 209 -6.91 -11.70 3.02
N LYS A 210 -6.17 -10.61 2.85
CA LYS A 210 -6.04 -9.53 3.84
C LYS A 210 -7.35 -8.77 4.07
N ASN A 211 -8.26 -8.71 3.07
CA ASN A 211 -9.42 -7.81 3.12
C ASN A 211 -10.78 -8.51 2.98
N ARG A 212 -10.81 -9.77 2.50
CA ARG A 212 -12.06 -10.54 2.40
C ARG A 212 -12.68 -10.78 3.77
N ARG A 213 -13.97 -11.01 3.80
CA ARG A 213 -14.63 -11.45 5.02
C ARG A 213 -14.12 -12.84 5.40
N LEU A 214 -13.65 -12.98 6.63
CA LEU A 214 -13.33 -14.25 7.27
C LEU A 214 -14.52 -14.72 8.11
N SER A 215 -14.69 -16.02 8.22
CA SER A 215 -15.61 -16.61 9.19
C SER A 215 -15.05 -16.48 10.61
N ASP A 216 -15.92 -16.54 11.62
CA ASP A 216 -15.48 -16.53 13.01
C ASP A 216 -14.54 -17.72 13.31
N ALA A 217 -14.80 -18.89 12.74
CA ALA A 217 -13.97 -20.08 12.90
C ALA A 217 -12.55 -19.87 12.33
N GLU A 218 -12.40 -19.25 11.12
CA GLU A 218 -11.10 -18.93 10.55
C GLU A 218 -10.33 -17.93 11.44
N MET A 219 -11.02 -16.96 12.01
CA MET A 219 -10.41 -15.97 12.89
C MET A 219 -9.98 -16.59 14.23
N ASP A 220 -10.84 -17.40 14.84
CA ASP A 220 -10.58 -18.03 16.13
C ASP A 220 -9.42 -19.03 16.03
N GLU A 221 -9.33 -19.79 14.93
CA GLU A 221 -8.19 -20.66 14.62
C GLU A 221 -6.89 -19.88 14.58
N ARG A 222 -6.87 -18.70 13.92
CA ARG A 222 -5.67 -17.85 13.83
C ARG A 222 -5.27 -17.30 15.19
N LEU A 223 -6.23 -16.78 15.97
CA LEU A 223 -5.94 -16.26 17.31
C LEU A 223 -5.36 -17.35 18.22
N LEU A 224 -5.93 -18.56 18.15
CA LEU A 224 -5.43 -19.71 18.91
C LEU A 224 -4.02 -20.14 18.45
N HIS A 225 -3.78 -20.23 17.14
CA HIS A 225 -2.49 -20.62 16.57
C HIS A 225 -1.36 -19.70 17.06
N TYR A 226 -1.58 -18.39 17.06
CA TYR A 226 -0.61 -17.40 17.52
C TYR A 226 -0.70 -17.08 19.01
N ARG A 227 -1.53 -17.82 19.77
CA ARG A 227 -1.73 -17.67 21.23
C ARG A 227 -2.09 -16.23 21.63
N ILE A 228 -2.96 -15.60 20.84
CA ILE A 228 -3.45 -14.26 21.11
C ILE A 228 -4.66 -14.37 22.04
N PRO A 229 -4.62 -13.77 23.26
CA PRO A 229 -5.72 -13.84 24.19
C PRO A 229 -6.93 -13.05 23.69
N THR A 230 -8.13 -13.57 23.95
CA THR A 230 -9.42 -12.98 23.53
C THR A 230 -10.30 -12.56 24.70
N ASP A 231 -9.78 -12.63 25.91
CA ASP A 231 -10.47 -12.30 27.16
C ASP A 231 -10.66 -10.78 27.36
N LEU A 232 -9.85 -9.96 26.68
CA LEU A 232 -9.90 -8.51 26.73
C LEU A 232 -9.98 -7.89 25.33
N PRO A 233 -10.47 -6.64 25.20
CA PRO A 233 -10.43 -5.89 23.96
C PRO A 233 -9.00 -5.76 23.41
N LEU A 234 -8.84 -5.96 22.09
CA LEU A 234 -7.57 -5.83 21.42
C LEU A 234 -7.36 -4.40 20.89
N ILE A 235 -6.20 -3.83 21.17
CA ILE A 235 -5.65 -2.65 20.48
C ILE A 235 -4.54 -3.17 19.57
N VAL A 236 -4.56 -2.82 18.29
CA VAL A 236 -3.67 -3.45 17.30
C VAL A 236 -2.91 -2.40 16.52
N GLN A 237 -1.61 -2.59 16.35
CA GLN A 237 -0.82 -1.93 15.32
C GLN A 237 -0.32 -2.99 14.34
N VAL A 238 -0.55 -2.75 13.04
CA VAL A 238 0.01 -3.58 11.96
C VAL A 238 0.94 -2.70 11.13
N SER A 239 2.24 -2.98 11.18
CA SER A 239 3.22 -2.22 10.39
C SER A 239 4.53 -3.00 10.30
N ARG A 240 5.42 -2.60 9.36
CA ARG A 240 6.82 -3.02 9.51
C ARG A 240 7.39 -2.49 10.82
N PHE A 241 8.37 -3.19 11.39
CA PHE A 241 9.17 -2.64 12.49
C PHE A 241 10.11 -1.58 11.91
N ASP A 242 9.65 -0.35 11.93
CA ASP A 242 10.26 0.80 11.26
C ASP A 242 10.12 2.03 12.17
N PRO A 243 11.18 2.83 12.39
CA PRO A 243 11.09 4.00 13.28
C PRO A 243 10.02 5.00 12.85
N TRP A 244 9.74 5.10 11.54
CA TRP A 244 8.66 5.97 11.04
C TRP A 244 7.26 5.55 11.46
N LYS A 245 7.08 4.32 11.93
CA LYS A 245 5.79 3.79 12.42
C LYS A 245 5.56 4.01 13.91
N ASP A 246 6.59 4.47 14.64
CA ASP A 246 6.58 4.81 16.06
C ASP A 246 5.93 3.75 16.97
N PRO A 247 6.35 2.47 16.89
CA PRO A 247 5.76 1.44 17.75
C PRO A 247 6.05 1.66 19.23
N GLN A 248 7.17 2.30 19.59
CA GLN A 248 7.49 2.67 20.98
C GLN A 248 6.48 3.70 21.51
N GLY A 249 6.12 4.70 20.70
CA GLY A 249 5.10 5.67 21.07
C GLY A 249 3.71 5.04 21.22
N VAL A 250 3.41 3.98 20.47
CA VAL A 250 2.16 3.21 20.66
C VAL A 250 2.18 2.43 21.97
N VAL A 251 3.32 1.81 22.34
CA VAL A 251 3.49 1.13 23.64
C VAL A 251 3.29 2.12 24.79
N GLU A 252 3.89 3.30 24.70
CA GLU A 252 3.76 4.31 25.76
C GLU A 252 2.33 4.84 25.88
N ALA A 253 1.64 5.08 24.77
CA ALA A 253 0.23 5.46 24.77
C ALA A 253 -0.65 4.35 25.42
N PHE A 254 -0.35 3.10 25.11
CA PHE A 254 -1.06 1.97 25.68
C PHE A 254 -0.83 1.84 27.20
N ARG A 255 0.40 2.06 27.68
CA ARG A 255 0.72 2.12 29.14
C ARG A 255 -0.10 3.18 29.86
N GLN A 256 -0.28 4.34 29.23
CA GLN A 256 -1.15 5.39 29.80
C GLN A 256 -2.62 4.95 29.78
N ALA A 257 -3.11 4.39 28.68
CA ALA A 257 -4.49 3.92 28.56
C ALA A 257 -4.84 2.81 29.57
N ARG A 258 -3.90 1.90 29.87
CA ARG A 258 -4.09 0.82 30.86
C ARG A 258 -4.34 1.29 32.28
N LYS A 259 -4.09 2.54 32.62
CA LYS A 259 -4.46 3.12 33.92
C LYS A 259 -5.97 3.27 34.09
N GLU A 260 -6.72 3.24 32.98
CA GLU A 260 -8.16 3.48 32.95
C GLU A 260 -8.99 2.33 32.36
N VAL A 261 -8.38 1.43 31.58
CA VAL A 261 -9.06 0.32 30.90
C VAL A 261 -8.19 -0.93 30.86
N GLU A 262 -8.84 -2.07 30.88
CA GLU A 262 -8.19 -3.35 30.61
C GLU A 262 -8.27 -3.67 29.12
N ALA A 263 -7.12 -3.94 28.50
CA ALA A 263 -6.99 -4.27 27.10
C ALA A 263 -5.69 -5.06 26.84
N THR A 264 -5.57 -5.63 25.66
CA THR A 264 -4.33 -6.25 25.18
C THR A 264 -3.84 -5.50 23.96
N LEU A 265 -2.56 -5.08 23.96
CA LEU A 265 -1.89 -4.51 22.80
C LEU A 265 -1.23 -5.61 21.97
N VAL A 266 -1.47 -5.60 20.67
CA VAL A 266 -0.79 -6.48 19.71
C VAL A 266 -0.07 -5.62 18.69
N LEU A 267 1.25 -5.70 18.67
CA LEU A 267 2.11 -5.12 17.65
C LEU A 267 2.47 -6.24 16.68
N LEU A 268 1.82 -6.25 15.51
CA LEU A 268 2.08 -7.21 14.46
C LEU A 268 2.93 -6.56 13.38
N GLY A 269 4.09 -7.14 13.09
CA GLY A 269 4.97 -6.60 12.08
C GLY A 269 5.79 -7.67 11.37
N ASN A 270 6.56 -7.21 10.42
CA ASN A 270 7.65 -7.94 9.80
C ASN A 270 8.86 -7.02 9.67
N PHE A 271 10.00 -7.62 9.41
CA PHE A 271 11.20 -6.91 9.01
C PHE A 271 11.66 -7.45 7.66
N ALA A 272 12.15 -6.58 6.81
CA ALA A 272 12.81 -7.03 5.61
C ALA A 272 14.14 -7.70 6.00
N THR A 273 14.50 -8.77 5.31
CA THR A 273 15.71 -9.55 5.60
C THR A 273 17.02 -8.73 5.45
N ASP A 274 16.93 -7.61 4.78
CA ASP A 274 17.99 -6.63 4.50
C ASP A 274 17.87 -5.33 5.31
N ASP A 275 16.95 -5.26 6.30
CA ASP A 275 16.69 -4.07 7.10
C ASP A 275 17.19 -4.24 8.55
N PRO A 276 18.44 -3.87 8.88
CA PRO A 276 18.98 -3.98 10.22
C PRO A 276 18.28 -3.07 11.24
N GLU A 277 17.66 -1.97 10.80
CA GLU A 277 16.89 -1.07 11.67
C GLU A 277 15.64 -1.76 12.20
N GLY A 278 14.97 -2.56 11.36
CA GLY A 278 13.79 -3.32 11.76
C GLY A 278 14.07 -4.35 12.85
N ALA A 279 15.20 -5.05 12.76
CA ALA A 279 15.62 -6.01 13.78
C ALA A 279 15.89 -5.32 15.14
N ALA A 280 16.59 -4.20 15.15
CA ALA A 280 16.88 -3.43 16.37
C ALA A 280 15.60 -2.91 17.05
N ILE A 281 14.61 -2.45 16.26
CA ILE A 281 13.31 -2.01 16.78
C ILE A 281 12.56 -3.20 17.40
N TYR A 282 12.51 -4.33 16.70
CA TYR A 282 11.88 -5.54 17.22
C TYR A 282 12.50 -5.97 18.55
N GLU A 283 13.83 -6.04 18.63
CA GLU A 283 14.54 -6.38 19.87
C GLU A 283 14.20 -5.41 21.01
N SER A 284 14.16 -4.11 20.72
CA SER A 284 13.79 -3.10 21.74
C SER A 284 12.36 -3.30 22.25
N LEU A 285 11.41 -3.65 21.36
CA LEU A 285 10.03 -3.93 21.73
C LEU A 285 9.90 -5.22 22.53
N VAL A 286 10.64 -6.27 22.15
CA VAL A 286 10.69 -7.54 22.89
C VAL A 286 11.29 -7.33 24.28
N GLY A 287 12.29 -6.45 24.41
CA GLY A 287 12.85 -6.04 25.72
C GLY A 287 11.85 -5.31 26.63
N CYS A 288 10.82 -4.71 26.05
CA CYS A 288 9.72 -4.05 26.76
C CYS A 288 8.54 -4.98 27.06
N ARG A 289 8.71 -6.31 26.97
CA ARG A 289 7.62 -7.27 27.23
C ARG A 289 7.03 -7.05 28.61
N GLU A 290 5.79 -6.67 28.60
CA GLU A 290 4.92 -6.56 29.78
C GLU A 290 3.73 -7.49 29.58
N GLU A 291 3.07 -7.83 30.68
CA GLU A 291 1.78 -8.51 30.59
C GLU A 291 0.83 -7.69 29.71
N ARG A 292 0.15 -8.38 28.76
CA ARG A 292 -0.81 -7.77 27.81
C ARG A 292 -0.17 -6.90 26.69
N ILE A 293 1.13 -7.00 26.47
CA ILE A 293 1.79 -6.45 25.26
C ILE A 293 2.42 -7.58 24.48
N LEU A 294 1.88 -7.84 23.28
CA LEU A 294 2.34 -8.89 22.38
C LEU A 294 3.05 -8.27 21.19
N VAL A 295 4.28 -8.73 20.92
CA VAL A 295 5.07 -8.33 19.75
C VAL A 295 5.24 -9.54 18.86
N LEU A 296 4.63 -9.51 17.67
CA LEU A 296 4.53 -10.67 16.77
C LEU A 296 5.21 -10.37 15.43
N PRO A 297 6.26 -11.12 15.04
CA PRO A 297 6.97 -10.91 13.78
C PRO A 297 6.35 -11.70 12.61
N TYR A 298 5.02 -11.72 12.50
CA TYR A 298 4.27 -12.52 11.53
C TYR A 298 3.41 -11.66 10.60
N GLY A 299 3.88 -10.46 10.26
CA GLY A 299 3.15 -9.51 9.40
C GLY A 299 2.93 -10.00 7.97
N ASP A 300 3.59 -11.07 7.54
CA ASP A 300 3.39 -11.71 6.24
C ASP A 300 2.15 -12.64 6.20
N ASP A 301 1.63 -13.08 7.35
CA ASP A 301 0.37 -13.81 7.41
C ASP A 301 -0.81 -12.84 7.19
N SER A 302 -1.25 -12.74 5.94
CA SER A 302 -2.37 -11.89 5.53
C SER A 302 -3.68 -12.23 6.25
N ALA A 303 -3.90 -13.50 6.60
CA ALA A 303 -5.10 -13.92 7.34
C ALA A 303 -5.03 -13.49 8.81
N LEU A 304 -3.83 -13.52 9.42
CA LEU A 304 -3.62 -12.98 10.76
C LEU A 304 -3.82 -11.46 10.79
N VAL A 305 -3.25 -10.74 9.81
CA VAL A 305 -3.48 -9.28 9.66
C VAL A 305 -4.97 -8.98 9.59
N ASN A 306 -5.70 -9.71 8.72
CA ASN A 306 -7.14 -9.55 8.57
C ASN A 306 -7.88 -9.83 9.89
N THR A 307 -7.57 -10.94 10.55
CA THR A 307 -8.17 -11.35 11.83
C THR A 307 -7.97 -10.28 12.89
N LEU A 308 -6.75 -9.82 13.09
CA LEU A 308 -6.43 -8.83 14.11
C LEU A 308 -7.13 -7.49 13.83
N GLN A 309 -7.10 -7.02 12.59
CA GLN A 309 -7.80 -5.80 12.22
C GLN A 309 -9.32 -5.93 12.39
N THR A 310 -9.91 -7.10 12.16
CA THR A 310 -11.35 -7.34 12.31
C THR A 310 -11.77 -7.44 13.77
N ARG A 311 -10.98 -8.11 14.61
CA ARG A 311 -11.28 -8.35 16.03
C ARG A 311 -10.87 -7.20 16.95
N ALA A 312 -10.11 -6.22 16.44
CA ALA A 312 -9.62 -5.10 17.26
C ALA A 312 -10.76 -4.16 17.69
N ALA A 313 -10.67 -3.66 18.91
CA ALA A 313 -11.47 -2.53 19.36
C ALA A 313 -11.00 -1.23 18.69
N ALA A 314 -9.70 -1.11 18.39
CA ALA A 314 -9.11 -0.05 17.60
C ALA A 314 -7.81 -0.51 16.93
N VAL A 315 -7.56 -0.01 15.72
CA VAL A 315 -6.26 -0.10 15.07
C VAL A 315 -5.53 1.25 15.23
N VAL A 316 -4.27 1.19 15.63
CA VAL A 316 -3.45 2.39 15.85
C VAL A 316 -2.39 2.48 14.75
N GLN A 317 -2.32 3.62 14.09
CA GLN A 317 -1.30 3.92 13.10
C GLN A 317 -0.69 5.29 13.42
N LYS A 318 0.15 5.31 14.47
CA LYS A 318 0.78 6.53 14.99
C LYS A 318 2.11 6.81 14.28
N SER A 319 2.08 6.84 12.94
CA SER A 319 3.28 7.09 12.15
C SER A 319 3.80 8.52 12.35
N ILE A 320 5.12 8.69 12.36
CA ILE A 320 5.79 9.99 12.31
C ILE A 320 5.70 10.56 10.88
N ARG A 321 5.86 9.67 9.89
CA ARG A 321 5.67 9.94 8.47
C ARG A 321 5.00 8.77 7.78
N GLU A 322 4.12 9.06 6.83
CA GLU A 322 3.37 8.02 6.13
C GLU A 322 3.01 8.44 4.70
N GLY A 323 3.41 7.64 3.72
CA GLY A 323 3.08 7.89 2.32
C GLY A 323 1.57 7.86 2.06
N PHE A 324 0.91 6.80 2.49
CA PHE A 324 -0.55 6.70 2.47
C PHE A 324 -1.08 5.93 3.68
N GLY A 325 -0.50 4.76 4.01
CA GLY A 325 -0.95 3.92 5.11
C GLY A 325 -2.12 3.02 4.73
N LEU A 326 -1.89 2.06 3.84
CA LEU A 326 -2.93 1.08 3.44
C LEU A 326 -3.51 0.33 4.62
N THR A 327 -2.74 0.10 5.68
CA THR A 327 -3.21 -0.51 6.94
C THR A 327 -4.41 0.25 7.54
N VAL A 328 -4.43 1.59 7.40
CA VAL A 328 -5.57 2.43 7.81
C VAL A 328 -6.79 2.08 6.95
N THR A 329 -6.64 2.07 5.63
CA THR A 329 -7.72 1.71 4.69
C THR A 329 -8.24 0.31 4.95
N GLU A 330 -7.36 -0.65 5.19
CA GLU A 330 -7.68 -2.05 5.48
C GLU A 330 -8.49 -2.21 6.76
N ALA A 331 -8.10 -1.54 7.83
CA ALA A 331 -8.84 -1.56 9.10
C ALA A 331 -10.20 -0.87 8.97
N MET A 332 -10.25 0.29 8.32
CA MET A 332 -11.50 1.01 8.02
C MET A 332 -12.47 0.17 7.18
N TRP A 333 -11.96 -0.60 6.20
CA TRP A 333 -12.77 -1.51 5.38
C TRP A 333 -13.47 -2.59 6.22
N LYS A 334 -12.82 -3.06 7.26
CA LYS A 334 -13.37 -4.06 8.20
C LYS A 334 -14.38 -3.47 9.17
N GLY A 335 -14.53 -2.14 9.15
CA GLY A 335 -15.39 -1.42 10.09
C GLY A 335 -14.74 -1.25 11.47
N THR A 336 -13.42 -1.33 11.53
CA THR A 336 -12.68 -1.11 12.77
C THR A 336 -12.22 0.34 12.84
N PRO A 337 -12.51 1.06 13.94
CA PRO A 337 -12.03 2.42 14.13
C PRO A 337 -10.51 2.50 14.12
N VAL A 338 -10.00 3.54 13.46
CA VAL A 338 -8.58 3.81 13.39
C VAL A 338 -8.23 5.05 14.22
N ILE A 339 -7.19 4.93 15.04
CA ILE A 339 -6.50 6.05 15.67
C ILE A 339 -5.25 6.31 14.84
N GLY A 340 -5.29 7.29 13.95
CA GLY A 340 -4.23 7.60 13.00
C GLY A 340 -3.49 8.88 13.35
N ALA A 341 -2.19 8.93 13.09
CA ALA A 341 -1.44 10.17 13.21
C ALA A 341 -1.92 11.22 12.18
N ASN A 342 -1.92 12.49 12.57
CA ASN A 342 -2.29 13.59 11.69
C ASN A 342 -1.15 13.95 10.71
N VAL A 343 -0.71 12.96 9.92
CA VAL A 343 0.41 13.10 8.98
C VAL A 343 0.11 12.46 7.64
N GLY A 344 0.72 12.97 6.60
CA GLY A 344 0.77 12.41 5.26
C GLY A 344 -0.58 11.89 4.75
N GLY A 345 -0.57 10.74 4.09
CA GLY A 345 -1.77 10.11 3.53
C GLY A 345 -2.84 9.67 4.54
N ILE A 346 -2.50 9.52 5.84
CA ILE A 346 -3.47 9.13 6.87
C ILE A 346 -4.58 10.18 6.99
N ARG A 347 -4.24 11.46 7.04
CA ARG A 347 -5.23 12.54 7.19
C ARG A 347 -6.15 12.74 5.99
N TYR A 348 -5.83 12.16 4.84
CA TYR A 348 -6.74 12.12 3.69
C TYR A 348 -7.76 10.99 3.77
N GLN A 349 -7.55 10.03 4.65
CA GLN A 349 -8.45 8.89 4.89
C GLN A 349 -9.41 9.16 6.06
N ILE A 350 -8.93 9.84 7.11
CA ILE A 350 -9.66 10.03 8.36
C ILE A 350 -10.24 11.43 8.44
N GLU A 351 -11.56 11.49 8.60
CA GLU A 351 -12.30 12.66 9.07
C GLU A 351 -12.47 12.52 10.59
N ASN A 352 -11.78 13.39 11.34
CA ASN A 352 -11.63 13.27 12.79
C ASN A 352 -12.97 13.23 13.54
N GLY A 353 -13.22 12.19 14.31
CA GLY A 353 -14.44 11.97 15.07
C GLY A 353 -15.64 11.44 14.25
N VAL A 354 -15.51 11.30 12.94
CA VAL A 354 -16.55 10.78 12.04
C VAL A 354 -16.28 9.34 11.64
N ASN A 355 -15.13 9.06 11.02
CA ASN A 355 -14.75 7.75 10.52
C ASN A 355 -13.44 7.20 11.12
N GLY A 356 -12.92 7.88 12.14
CA GLY A 356 -11.69 7.57 12.85
C GLY A 356 -11.27 8.75 13.70
N PHE A 357 -10.10 8.65 14.32
CA PHE A 357 -9.50 9.74 15.09
C PHE A 357 -8.12 10.11 14.56
N LEU A 358 -7.86 11.40 14.40
CA LEU A 358 -6.54 11.94 14.13
C LEU A 358 -5.91 12.40 15.46
N VAL A 359 -4.67 11.99 15.69
CA VAL A 359 -3.91 12.29 16.91
C VAL A 359 -2.52 12.82 16.58
N SER A 360 -1.96 13.64 17.47
CA SER A 360 -0.64 14.22 17.33
C SER A 360 0.30 13.85 18.48
N THR A 361 -0.24 13.48 19.64
CA THR A 361 0.54 13.17 20.85
C THR A 361 0.26 11.77 21.39
N ILE A 362 1.10 11.33 22.33
CA ILE A 362 0.93 10.07 23.06
C ILE A 362 -0.35 10.12 23.90
N GLU A 363 -0.60 11.24 24.56
CA GLU A 363 -1.75 11.47 25.46
C GLU A 363 -3.07 11.42 24.67
N GLU A 364 -3.13 12.08 23.52
CA GLU A 364 -4.29 12.00 22.63
C GLU A 364 -4.54 10.56 22.18
N THR A 365 -3.46 9.84 21.83
CA THR A 365 -3.55 8.44 21.40
C THR A 365 -4.12 7.57 22.53
N ALA A 366 -3.59 7.73 23.76
CA ALA A 366 -4.06 7.01 24.94
C ALA A 366 -5.54 7.32 25.24
N ALA A 367 -5.94 8.58 25.20
CA ALA A 367 -7.33 9.00 25.45
C ALA A 367 -8.29 8.37 24.43
N ARG A 368 -7.90 8.29 23.14
CA ARG A 368 -8.73 7.62 22.12
C ARG A 368 -8.78 6.10 22.28
N MET A 369 -7.69 5.45 22.73
CA MET A 369 -7.71 4.04 23.11
C MET A 369 -8.72 3.80 24.23
N VAL A 370 -8.67 4.58 25.31
CA VAL A 370 -9.63 4.50 26.44
C VAL A 370 -11.06 4.68 25.96
N GLN A 371 -11.30 5.72 25.16
CA GLN A 371 -12.63 6.02 24.64
C GLN A 371 -13.21 4.88 23.81
N LEU A 372 -12.42 4.31 22.89
CA LEU A 372 -12.87 3.23 22.01
C LEU A 372 -13.01 1.89 22.74
N VAL A 373 -12.27 1.65 23.82
CA VAL A 373 -12.45 0.46 24.65
C VAL A 373 -13.72 0.56 25.47
N LYS A 374 -14.01 1.71 26.10
CA LYS A 374 -15.18 1.93 26.97
C LYS A 374 -16.49 2.03 26.21
N ASP A 375 -16.50 2.68 25.04
CA ASP A 375 -17.73 3.01 24.29
C ASP A 375 -17.90 2.16 23.03
N VAL A 376 -18.62 1.03 23.19
CA VAL A 376 -18.95 0.11 22.07
C VAL A 376 -19.85 0.79 21.02
N GLY A 377 -20.76 1.67 21.44
CA GLY A 377 -21.68 2.38 20.54
C GLY A 377 -20.91 3.34 19.62
N LEU A 378 -19.98 4.12 20.19
CA LEU A 378 -19.09 4.98 19.43
C LEU A 378 -18.23 4.17 18.44
N ARG A 379 -17.65 3.06 18.92
CA ARG A 379 -16.84 2.14 18.12
C ARG A 379 -17.59 1.64 16.89
N THR A 380 -18.82 1.18 17.09
CA THR A 380 -19.69 0.69 16.00
C THR A 380 -20.02 1.80 14.99
N ARG A 381 -20.41 2.98 15.47
CA ARG A 381 -20.76 4.11 14.61
C ARG A 381 -19.58 4.58 13.75
N ILE A 382 -18.41 4.78 14.36
CA ILE A 382 -17.19 5.18 13.64
C ILE A 382 -16.77 4.11 12.64
N GLY A 383 -16.83 2.82 13.03
CA GLY A 383 -16.49 1.71 12.15
C GLY A 383 -17.39 1.63 10.91
N GLN A 384 -18.69 1.86 11.05
CA GLN A 384 -19.62 1.93 9.92
C GLN A 384 -19.27 3.05 8.95
N GLN A 385 -18.99 4.26 9.46
CA GLN A 385 -18.57 5.40 8.64
C GLN A 385 -17.20 5.16 7.99
N ALA A 386 -16.28 4.53 8.70
CA ALA A 386 -14.98 4.13 8.18
C ALA A 386 -15.13 3.22 6.95
N ARG A 387 -15.92 2.14 7.08
CA ARG A 387 -16.19 1.21 5.98
C ARG A 387 -16.84 1.88 4.78
N GLU A 388 -17.83 2.75 5.02
CA GLU A 388 -18.49 3.49 3.93
C GLU A 388 -17.53 4.45 3.23
N THR A 389 -16.63 5.10 3.95
CA THR A 389 -15.59 5.93 3.38
C THR A 389 -14.68 5.15 2.44
N VAL A 390 -14.24 3.94 2.85
CA VAL A 390 -13.41 3.08 2.00
C VAL A 390 -14.18 2.60 0.77
N ARG A 391 -15.43 2.19 0.95
CA ARG A 391 -16.30 1.76 -0.15
C ARG A 391 -16.38 2.82 -1.26
N ARG A 392 -16.54 4.09 -0.87
CA ARG A 392 -16.67 5.21 -1.82
C ARG A 392 -15.35 5.67 -2.43
N ARG A 393 -14.24 5.61 -1.67
CA ARG A 393 -13.04 6.36 -2.02
C ARG A 393 -11.79 5.51 -2.26
N PHE A 394 -11.72 4.28 -1.74
CA PHE A 394 -10.47 3.54 -1.66
C PHE A 394 -10.55 2.09 -2.16
N LEU A 395 -11.58 1.74 -2.95
CA LEU A 395 -11.61 0.45 -3.63
C LEU A 395 -10.78 0.47 -4.92
N LEU A 396 -10.23 -0.69 -5.27
CA LEU A 396 -9.36 -0.87 -6.43
C LEU A 396 -10.00 -0.42 -7.75
N THR A 397 -11.33 -0.53 -7.89
CA THR A 397 -12.08 -0.08 -9.07
C THR A 397 -11.97 1.42 -9.31
N ARG A 398 -11.99 2.25 -8.24
CA ARG A 398 -11.77 3.70 -8.37
C ARG A 398 -10.34 3.98 -8.86
N TYR A 399 -9.36 3.25 -8.34
CA TYR A 399 -7.96 3.39 -8.74
C TYR A 399 -7.74 2.95 -10.19
N LEU A 400 -8.35 1.84 -10.59
CA LEU A 400 -8.40 1.38 -11.97
C LEU A 400 -9.00 2.44 -12.88
N GLU A 401 -10.16 2.99 -12.53
CA GLU A 401 -10.85 4.00 -13.34
C GLU A 401 -9.98 5.26 -13.55
N GLN A 402 -9.21 5.68 -12.56
CA GLN A 402 -8.26 6.80 -12.71
C GLN A 402 -7.15 6.50 -13.75
N TYR A 403 -6.67 5.26 -13.84
CA TYR A 403 -5.72 4.89 -14.89
C TYR A 403 -6.38 4.82 -16.27
N LEU A 404 -7.61 4.33 -16.37
CA LEU A 404 -8.37 4.35 -17.64
C LEU A 404 -8.57 5.79 -18.11
N ASP A 405 -8.93 6.71 -17.23
CA ASP A 405 -9.08 8.13 -17.55
C ASP A 405 -7.75 8.76 -17.99
N LEU A 406 -6.65 8.41 -17.33
CA LEU A 406 -5.32 8.87 -17.69
C LEU A 406 -4.93 8.41 -19.10
N PHE A 407 -5.07 7.12 -19.40
CA PHE A 407 -4.76 6.59 -20.72
C PHE A 407 -5.66 7.20 -21.80
N GLY A 408 -6.96 7.32 -21.54
CA GLY A 408 -7.89 7.98 -22.44
C GLY A 408 -7.53 9.44 -22.73
N ALA A 409 -7.04 10.17 -21.71
CA ALA A 409 -6.56 11.54 -21.88
C ALA A 409 -5.31 11.61 -22.78
N PHE A 410 -4.35 10.70 -22.58
CA PHE A 410 -3.17 10.61 -23.44
C PHE A 410 -3.54 10.25 -24.89
N GLU A 411 -4.44 9.28 -25.10
CA GLU A 411 -4.92 8.91 -26.43
C GLU A 411 -5.61 10.09 -27.14
N ALA A 412 -6.45 10.84 -26.41
CA ALA A 412 -7.10 12.02 -26.97
C ALA A 412 -6.10 13.08 -27.43
N VAL A 413 -5.06 13.36 -26.62
CA VAL A 413 -3.98 14.30 -26.95
C VAL A 413 -3.17 13.80 -28.15
N PHE A 414 -2.87 12.50 -28.19
CA PHE A 414 -2.16 11.89 -29.32
C PHE A 414 -2.96 12.02 -30.61
N ARG A 415 -4.26 11.70 -30.61
CA ARG A 415 -5.16 11.83 -31.77
C ARG A 415 -5.23 13.29 -32.27
N LEU A 416 -5.40 14.25 -31.37
CA LEU A 416 -5.44 15.68 -31.72
C LEU A 416 -4.12 16.14 -32.35
N ARG A 417 -2.99 15.63 -31.89
CA ARG A 417 -1.67 16.03 -32.38
C ARG A 417 -1.32 15.46 -33.75
N TYR A 418 -1.73 14.22 -34.02
CA TYR A 418 -1.36 13.50 -35.25
C TYR A 418 -2.48 13.36 -36.27
N PHE A 419 -3.74 13.55 -35.86
CA PHE A 419 -4.94 13.49 -36.69
C PHE A 419 -5.87 14.70 -36.44
N PRO A 420 -5.37 15.95 -36.72
CA PRO A 420 -6.16 17.16 -36.48
C PRO A 420 -7.37 17.19 -37.46
N GLY A 421 -8.54 16.84 -37.02
CA GLY A 421 -9.77 16.77 -37.84
C GLY A 421 -10.59 15.48 -37.68
N ALA A 422 -10.11 14.52 -36.95
CA ALA A 422 -10.94 13.41 -36.52
C ALA A 422 -11.90 13.91 -35.42
N SER A 423 -13.21 13.86 -35.68
CA SER A 423 -14.24 14.17 -34.67
C SER A 423 -14.11 13.18 -33.50
N VAL A 424 -14.11 13.73 -32.30
CA VAL A 424 -14.11 13.01 -31.03
C VAL A 424 -15.42 12.28 -30.83
#